data_3b38baf38654493b8daba8c15ca7d815
#
_entry.id   3b38baf38654493b8daba8c15ca7d815
#
_cell.length_a   1.000
_cell.length_b   1.000
_cell.length_c   1.000
_cell.angle_alpha   90.00
_cell.angle_beta   90.00
_cell.angle_gamma   90.00
#
_symmetry.space_group_name_H-M   'P 1'
#
loop_
_entity.id
_entity.type
_entity.pdbx_description
1 polymer ?
#
loop_
_entity_poly.entity_id
_entity_poly.type
_entity_poly.pdbx_seq_one_letter_code
_entity_poly.pdbx_strand_id
1 'polypeptide(L)'
;MNMRRRQRRFGEDVKTVFAEAGKTCYPVEDACSLAGITLEAFADSDELQGIYRTAQLQTLLTIRSKLVDEACKGDVKSIRLFLDSFQTQVLPRLEDMPDE
;
A
#
# COMPACT_ATOMS: atom_id res chain seq x y z
N MET A 1 -24.01 -27.67 -2.53
CA MET A 1 -22.99 -27.21 -1.82
C MET A 1 -22.65 -25.79 -2.06
N ASN A 2 -22.13 -25.27 -1.15
CA ASN A 2 -21.85 -23.94 -1.21
C ASN A 2 -20.72 -23.66 -2.11
N MET A 3 -20.97 -23.01 -3.12
CA MET A 3 -19.98 -22.69 -4.01
C MET A 3 -19.18 -21.56 -3.57
N ARG A 4 -19.61 -20.85 -2.58
CA ARG A 4 -18.89 -19.74 -2.14
C ARG A 4 -17.65 -20.17 -1.46
N ARG A 5 -16.53 -19.65 -1.89
CA ARG A 5 -15.33 -19.98 -1.25
C ARG A 5 -15.32 -19.48 0.14
N ARG A 6 -14.99 -20.32 1.06
CA ARG A 6 -14.96 -19.93 2.40
C ARG A 6 -13.69 -19.17 2.67
N GLN A 7 -13.80 -17.98 3.19
CA GLN A 7 -12.60 -17.21 3.50
C GLN A 7 -11.92 -17.85 4.68
N ARG A 8 -10.62 -18.04 4.56
CA ARG A 8 -9.85 -18.56 5.65
C ARG A 8 -9.71 -17.53 6.72
N ARG A 9 -9.79 -17.96 7.92
CA ARG A 9 -9.56 -17.08 9.02
C ARG A 9 -8.16 -17.28 9.54
N PHE A 10 -7.45 -16.19 9.71
CA PHE A 10 -6.08 -16.25 10.18
C PHE A 10 -5.99 -15.72 11.58
N GLY A 11 -5.01 -16.20 12.32
CA GLY A 11 -4.81 -15.74 13.69
C GLY A 11 -4.25 -14.34 13.74
N GLU A 12 -4.21 -13.80 14.93
CA GLU A 12 -3.71 -12.45 15.11
C GLU A 12 -2.26 -12.33 14.71
N ASP A 13 -1.51 -13.40 14.86
CA ASP A 13 -0.09 -13.37 14.48
C ASP A 13 0.06 -13.04 13.02
N VAL A 14 -0.71 -13.71 12.17
CA VAL A 14 -0.62 -13.51 10.74
C VAL A 14 -1.10 -12.10 10.39
N LYS A 15 -2.18 -11.68 11.00
CA LYS A 15 -2.72 -10.36 10.72
C LYS A 15 -1.72 -9.27 11.12
N THR A 16 -1.04 -9.48 12.23
CA THR A 16 -0.04 -8.51 12.68
C THR A 16 1.10 -8.40 11.69
N VAL A 17 1.54 -9.53 11.14
CA VAL A 17 2.60 -9.51 10.15
C VAL A 17 2.21 -8.65 8.96
N PHE A 18 0.98 -8.82 8.47
CA PHE A 18 0.56 -8.06 7.31
C PHE A 18 0.27 -6.60 7.63
N ALA A 19 -0.14 -6.31 8.84
CA ALA A 19 -0.30 -4.91 9.25
C ALA A 19 1.06 -4.22 9.27
N GLU A 20 2.07 -4.89 9.83
CA GLU A 20 3.41 -4.30 9.85
C GLU A 20 4.01 -4.23 8.46
N ALA A 21 3.78 -5.26 7.67
CA ALA A 21 4.31 -5.27 6.31
C ALA A 21 3.72 -4.13 5.50
N GLY A 22 2.42 -3.92 5.62
CA GLY A 22 1.80 -2.81 4.90
C GLY A 22 2.34 -1.48 5.37
N LYS A 23 2.48 -1.35 6.67
CA LYS A 23 2.97 -0.12 7.27
C LYS A 23 4.36 0.26 6.76
N THR A 24 5.18 -0.74 6.50
CA THR A 24 6.54 -0.49 6.02
C THR A 24 6.68 -0.72 4.54
N CYS A 25 5.58 -0.97 3.85
CA CYS A 25 5.58 -1.26 2.42
C CYS A 25 6.48 -2.43 2.08
N TYR A 26 6.48 -3.42 2.96
CA TYR A 26 7.29 -4.62 2.80
C TYR A 26 6.66 -5.50 1.70
N PRO A 27 7.46 -6.18 0.90
CA PRO A 27 6.90 -6.98 -0.19
C PRO A 27 5.97 -8.07 0.33
N VAL A 28 4.88 -8.27 -0.39
CA VAL A 28 3.88 -9.26 0.01
C VAL A 28 4.48 -10.65 0.10
N GLU A 29 5.31 -11.02 -0.86
CA GLU A 29 5.89 -12.35 -0.87
C GLU A 29 6.71 -12.62 0.38
N ASP A 30 7.48 -11.64 0.78
CA ASP A 30 8.30 -11.79 1.97
C ASP A 30 7.44 -11.81 3.23
N ALA A 31 6.37 -11.02 3.22
CA ALA A 31 5.46 -11.04 4.35
C ALA A 31 4.78 -12.39 4.48
N CYS A 32 4.43 -13.02 3.36
CA CYS A 32 3.85 -14.35 3.40
C CYS A 32 4.83 -15.34 3.99
N SER A 33 6.10 -15.22 3.63
CA SER A 33 7.11 -16.10 4.18
C SER A 33 7.24 -15.95 5.68
N LEU A 34 7.22 -14.71 6.15
CA LEU A 34 7.29 -14.45 7.57
C LEU A 34 6.07 -14.97 8.31
N ALA A 35 4.92 -14.86 7.69
CA ALA A 35 3.69 -15.30 8.32
C ALA A 35 3.46 -16.80 8.21
N GLY A 36 4.26 -17.47 7.38
CA GLY A 36 4.11 -18.90 7.22
C GLY A 36 2.93 -19.30 6.37
N ILE A 37 2.53 -18.46 5.44
CA ILE A 37 1.43 -18.80 4.54
C ILE A 37 1.90 -18.66 3.11
N THR A 38 1.12 -19.20 2.18
CA THR A 38 1.48 -19.12 0.77
C THR A 38 0.96 -17.83 0.20
N LEU A 39 1.53 -17.46 -0.93
CA LEU A 39 1.05 -16.28 -1.65
C LEU A 39 -0.38 -16.49 -2.10
N GLU A 40 -0.74 -17.73 -2.45
CA GLU A 40 -2.10 -18.04 -2.83
C GLU A 40 -3.07 -17.81 -1.69
N ALA A 41 -2.68 -18.20 -0.49
CA ALA A 41 -3.54 -18.00 0.67
C ALA A 41 -3.78 -16.52 0.90
N PHE A 42 -2.77 -15.70 0.70
CA PHE A 42 -2.93 -14.26 0.82
C PHE A 42 -3.85 -13.74 -0.28
N ALA A 43 -3.65 -14.21 -1.50
CA ALA A 43 -4.46 -13.75 -2.62
C ALA A 43 -5.92 -14.11 -2.45
N ASP A 44 -6.20 -15.19 -1.74
CA ASP A 44 -7.56 -15.62 -1.51
C ASP A 44 -8.20 -14.96 -0.29
N SER A 45 -7.45 -14.19 0.45
CA SER A 45 -7.97 -13.59 1.68
C SER A 45 -8.20 -12.11 1.51
N ASP A 46 -9.44 -11.70 1.40
CA ASP A 46 -9.78 -10.29 1.32
C ASP A 46 -9.38 -9.59 2.60
N GLU A 47 -9.46 -10.30 3.71
CA GLU A 47 -9.10 -9.72 5.00
C GLU A 47 -7.64 -9.34 5.06
N LEU A 48 -6.76 -10.26 4.68
CA LEU A 48 -5.33 -9.96 4.72
C LEU A 48 -4.94 -8.89 3.73
N GLN A 49 -5.53 -8.93 2.55
CA GLN A 49 -5.26 -7.90 1.56
C GLN A 49 -5.72 -6.54 2.07
N GLY A 50 -6.85 -6.50 2.72
CA GLY A 50 -7.36 -5.26 3.28
C GLY A 50 -6.47 -4.71 4.36
N ILE A 51 -5.99 -5.58 5.25
CA ILE A 51 -5.10 -5.17 6.32
C ILE A 51 -3.82 -4.58 5.74
N TYR A 52 -3.22 -5.31 4.82
CA TYR A 52 -1.98 -4.88 4.20
C TYR A 52 -2.17 -3.55 3.47
N ARG A 53 -3.20 -3.47 2.66
CA ARG A 53 -3.45 -2.29 1.84
C ARG A 53 -3.76 -1.06 2.69
N THR A 54 -4.61 -1.24 3.68
CA THR A 54 -4.97 -0.13 4.55
C THR A 54 -3.75 0.42 5.27
N ALA A 55 -2.92 -0.47 5.81
CA ALA A 55 -1.72 -0.04 6.51
C ALA A 55 -0.78 0.69 5.55
N GLN A 56 -0.65 0.18 4.34
CA GLN A 56 0.21 0.79 3.34
C GLN A 56 -0.28 2.20 2.99
N LEU A 57 -1.58 2.33 2.78
CA LEU A 57 -2.14 3.62 2.42
C LEU A 57 -2.00 4.62 3.56
N GLN A 58 -2.15 4.17 4.79
CA GLN A 58 -1.97 5.07 5.92
C GLN A 58 -0.55 5.58 6.02
N THR A 59 0.41 4.71 5.78
CA THR A 59 1.81 5.13 5.78
C THR A 59 2.08 6.13 4.67
N LEU A 60 1.56 5.84 3.48
CA LEU A 60 1.76 6.75 2.37
C LEU A 60 1.14 8.11 2.64
N LEU A 61 -0.02 8.11 3.28
CA LEU A 61 -0.67 9.37 3.64
C LEU A 61 0.19 10.15 4.62
N THR A 62 0.72 9.47 5.61
CA THR A 62 1.57 10.13 6.61
C THR A 62 2.81 10.74 5.95
N ILE A 63 3.44 10.00 5.07
CA ILE A 63 4.62 10.49 4.39
C ILE A 63 4.29 11.68 3.51
N ARG A 64 3.17 11.60 2.80
CA ARG A 64 2.77 12.71 1.95
C ARG A 64 2.44 13.95 2.75
N SER A 65 1.79 13.78 3.90
CA SER A 65 1.49 14.91 4.76
C SER A 65 2.76 15.61 5.22
N LYS A 66 3.74 14.82 5.59
CA LYS A 66 5.02 15.35 6.01
C LYS A 66 5.69 16.11 4.88
N LEU A 67 5.64 15.52 3.71
CA LEU A 67 6.26 16.11 2.53
C LEU A 67 5.60 17.43 2.20
N VAL A 68 4.28 17.49 2.29
CA VAL A 68 3.56 18.73 2.03
C VAL A 68 3.92 19.78 3.06
N ASP A 69 4.02 19.38 4.33
CA ASP A 69 4.41 20.32 5.37
C ASP A 69 5.77 20.91 5.09
N GLU A 70 6.73 20.10 4.70
CA GLU A 70 8.06 20.58 4.40
C GLU A 70 8.06 21.46 3.16
N ALA A 71 7.28 21.07 2.16
CA ALA A 71 7.18 21.89 0.95
C ALA A 71 6.58 23.25 1.25
N CYS A 72 5.60 23.28 2.15
CA CYS A 72 4.96 24.55 2.51
C CYS A 72 5.92 25.47 3.26
N LYS A 73 6.97 24.88 3.83
CA LYS A 73 7.99 25.68 4.50
C LYS A 73 9.05 26.17 3.53
N GLY A 74 8.92 25.82 2.26
CA GLY A 74 9.84 26.32 1.25
C GLY A 74 10.97 25.39 0.93
N ASP A 75 10.91 24.14 1.37
CA ASP A 75 11.96 23.17 1.07
C ASP A 75 11.83 22.73 -0.38
N VAL A 76 12.75 23.18 -1.21
CA VAL A 76 12.70 22.93 -2.65
C VAL A 76 12.71 21.44 -2.96
N LYS A 77 13.51 20.69 -2.22
CA LYS A 77 13.60 19.26 -2.44
C LYS A 77 12.27 18.58 -2.17
N SER A 78 11.61 18.98 -1.09
CA SER A 78 10.32 18.42 -0.74
C SER A 78 9.26 18.79 -1.77
N ILE A 79 9.32 20.02 -2.27
CA ILE A 79 8.37 20.45 -3.29
C ILE A 79 8.52 19.56 -4.52
N ARG A 80 9.75 19.33 -4.92
CA ARG A 80 10.01 18.50 -6.10
C ARG A 80 9.54 17.08 -5.90
N LEU A 81 9.82 16.52 -4.72
CA LEU A 81 9.41 15.16 -4.44
C LEU A 81 7.90 15.03 -4.43
N PHE A 82 7.22 16.01 -3.86
CA PHE A 82 5.76 15.98 -3.82
C PHE A 82 5.19 16.04 -5.23
N LEU A 83 5.72 16.94 -6.05
CA LEU A 83 5.21 17.08 -7.41
C LEU A 83 5.45 15.82 -8.23
N ASP A 84 6.60 15.20 -8.06
CA ASP A 84 6.87 13.95 -8.75
C ASP A 84 5.89 12.87 -8.35
N SER A 85 5.65 12.77 -7.06
CA SER A 85 4.73 11.78 -6.54
C SER A 85 3.30 12.04 -7.04
N PHE A 86 2.92 13.29 -7.03
CA PHE A 86 1.59 13.68 -7.45
C PHE A 86 1.36 13.36 -8.91
N GLN A 87 2.32 13.71 -9.74
CA GLN A 87 2.18 13.45 -11.17
C GLN A 87 2.14 11.97 -11.48
N THR A 88 2.91 11.20 -10.75
CA THR A 88 2.98 9.78 -11.01
C THR A 88 1.73 9.05 -10.59
N GLN A 89 1.11 9.47 -9.51
CA GLN A 89 0.02 8.71 -8.92
C GLN A 89 -1.34 9.32 -9.08
N VAL A 90 -1.40 10.63 -9.22
CA VAL A 90 -2.69 11.31 -9.26
C VAL A 90 -3.06 11.72 -10.65
N LEU A 91 -2.13 12.27 -11.37
CA LEU A 91 -2.42 12.75 -12.71
C LEU A 91 -2.05 11.70 -13.73
N PRO A 92 -2.85 11.57 -14.76
CA PRO A 92 -2.44 10.68 -15.84
C PRO A 92 -1.18 11.22 -16.43
N ARG A 93 -0.42 10.37 -17.00
CA ARG A 93 0.79 10.82 -17.63
C ARG A 93 0.45 11.71 -18.79
N LEU A 94 1.13 12.81 -18.85
CA LEU A 94 0.83 13.77 -19.89
C LEU A 94 1.04 13.20 -21.28
N GLU A 95 2.00 12.31 -21.40
CA GLU A 95 2.26 11.73 -22.69
C GLU A 95 1.16 10.79 -23.11
N ASP A 96 0.33 10.34 -22.19
CA ASP A 96 -0.78 9.49 -22.53
C ASP A 96 -2.04 10.26 -22.86
N MET A 97 -2.02 11.55 -22.67
CA MET A 97 -3.19 12.35 -22.93
C MET A 97 -3.20 12.78 -24.37
N PRO A 98 -4.37 12.82 -24.98
CA PRO A 98 -4.40 13.24 -26.35
C PRO A 98 -4.03 14.70 -26.46
N ASP A 99 -3.33 15.02 -27.49
CA ASP A 99 -3.04 16.38 -27.71
C ASP A 99 -4.20 17.00 -28.30
N GLU A 100 -4.75 17.75 -28.08
CA GLU A 100 -5.85 18.18 -28.66
C GLU A 100 -5.90 19.23 -29.32
#